data_229bf74addbac49a4aa14b748c1b6b1d
#
_entry.id   229bf74addbac49a4aa14b748c1b6b1d
#
_cell.length_a   1.000
_cell.length_b   1.000
_cell.length_c   1.000
_cell.angle_alpha   90.00
_cell.angle_beta   90.00
_cell.angle_gamma   90.00
#
_symmetry.space_group_name_H-M   'P 1'
#
loop_
_entity.id
_entity.type
_entity.pdbx_description
1 polymer ?
#
loop_
_entity_poly.entity_id
_entity_poly.type
_entity_poly.pdbx_seq_one_letter_code
_entity_poly.pdbx_strand_id
1 'polypeptide(L)'
;KSVLGAVNLVNTKISKKLIGANIHDQTRIDTILINLDGTRQKTSLGANAILAVSMAAKKLSAKIKRVSLYKTFLVKNNYRLPYPLMNIINGGAHANNGLRIQEFMIRPDKAKSFSEAMRICFVVIDNLRKLIIKKGLSTSVGDEGGFAPMISSNEKALDLVVAAINKSGFKNGKDVSICLDVAANEL
;
A
#
# COMPACT_ATOMS: atom_id res chain seq x y z
N LYS A 1 2.78 22.46 0.41
CA LYS A 1 1.36 22.78 0.11
C LYS A 1 0.56 22.74 1.42
N SER A 2 -0.39 23.68 1.60
CA SER A 2 -1.21 23.74 2.81
C SER A 2 -2.46 22.87 2.68
N VAL A 3 -2.91 22.26 3.80
CA VAL A 3 -4.18 21.51 3.91
C VAL A 3 -5.33 22.35 4.48
N LEU A 4 -5.10 23.65 4.74
CA LEU A 4 -6.10 24.54 5.36
C LEU A 4 -7.40 24.65 4.57
N GLY A 5 -7.34 24.59 3.22
CA GLY A 5 -8.53 24.55 2.38
C GLY A 5 -9.41 23.33 2.66
N ALA A 6 -8.81 22.13 2.76
CA ALA A 6 -9.52 20.91 3.08
C ALA A 6 -10.13 20.96 4.50
N VAL A 7 -9.38 21.46 5.49
CA VAL A 7 -9.86 21.66 6.86
C VAL A 7 -11.07 22.60 6.89
N ASN A 8 -11.00 23.73 6.17
CA ASN A 8 -12.12 24.66 6.07
C ASN A 8 -13.37 24.02 5.46
N LEU A 9 -13.21 23.24 4.36
CA LEU A 9 -14.33 22.51 3.73
C LEU A 9 -14.98 21.52 4.68
N VAL A 10 -14.17 20.78 5.46
CA VAL A 10 -14.69 19.87 6.49
C VAL A 10 -15.50 20.62 7.53
N ASN A 11 -14.98 21.72 8.06
CA ASN A 11 -15.61 22.45 9.16
C ASN A 11 -16.84 23.29 8.74
N THR A 12 -16.94 23.68 7.48
CA THR A 12 -17.99 24.57 7.01
C THR A 12 -19.05 23.90 6.14
N LYS A 13 -18.65 23.09 5.16
CA LYS A 13 -19.58 22.45 4.22
C LYS A 13 -19.95 21.05 4.65
N ILE A 14 -18.96 20.20 4.92
CA ILE A 14 -19.20 18.77 5.20
C ILE A 14 -19.89 18.61 6.56
N SER A 15 -19.41 19.30 7.60
CA SER A 15 -19.97 19.20 8.95
C SER A 15 -21.47 19.51 8.95
N LYS A 16 -21.88 20.59 8.28
CA LYS A 16 -23.30 21.01 8.22
C LYS A 16 -24.23 19.96 7.60
N LYS A 17 -23.71 19.13 6.68
CA LYS A 17 -24.47 18.09 6.00
C LYS A 17 -24.51 16.77 6.77
N LEU A 18 -23.54 16.55 7.65
CA LEU A 18 -23.44 15.31 8.41
C LEU A 18 -24.04 15.39 9.83
N ILE A 19 -24.27 16.60 10.35
CA ILE A 19 -24.95 16.77 11.66
C ILE A 19 -26.31 16.07 11.60
N GLY A 20 -26.57 15.18 12.57
CA GLY A 20 -27.78 14.37 12.64
C GLY A 20 -27.77 13.09 11.81
N ALA A 21 -26.73 12.83 11.01
CA ALA A 21 -26.59 11.56 10.29
C ALA A 21 -26.28 10.41 11.26
N ASN A 22 -26.87 9.22 10.98
CA ASN A 22 -26.58 8.03 11.77
C ASN A 22 -25.15 7.56 11.51
N ILE A 23 -24.29 7.61 12.53
CA ILE A 23 -22.88 7.21 12.44
C ILE A 23 -22.68 5.73 12.07
N HIS A 24 -23.70 4.89 12.26
CA HIS A 24 -23.63 3.47 11.94
C HIS A 24 -23.98 3.15 10.47
N ASP A 25 -24.54 4.12 9.76
CA ASP A 25 -24.87 4.00 8.32
C ASP A 25 -23.78 4.60 7.45
N GLN A 26 -22.70 3.83 7.26
CA GLN A 26 -21.56 4.28 6.45
C GLN A 26 -21.96 4.59 5.01
N THR A 27 -22.83 3.77 4.41
CA THR A 27 -23.28 3.95 3.03
C THR A 27 -24.00 5.30 2.87
N ARG A 28 -24.83 5.66 3.82
CA ARG A 28 -25.52 6.96 3.83
C ARG A 28 -24.54 8.11 3.97
N ILE A 29 -23.56 7.99 4.89
CA ILE A 29 -22.52 9.02 5.08
C ILE A 29 -21.72 9.22 3.77
N ASP A 30 -21.25 8.15 3.17
CA ASP A 30 -20.47 8.21 1.93
C ASP A 30 -21.30 8.80 0.78
N THR A 31 -22.57 8.43 0.68
CA THR A 31 -23.50 9.00 -0.31
C THR A 31 -23.68 10.50 -0.13
N ILE A 32 -23.82 10.97 1.11
CA ILE A 32 -23.91 12.42 1.41
C ILE A 32 -22.65 13.14 0.96
N LEU A 33 -21.47 12.59 1.25
CA LEU A 33 -20.18 13.19 0.86
C LEU A 33 -20.00 13.23 -0.65
N ILE A 34 -20.32 12.14 -1.35
CA ILE A 34 -20.24 12.03 -2.80
C ILE A 34 -21.16 13.04 -3.47
N ASN A 35 -22.41 13.12 -3.04
CA ASN A 35 -23.40 14.05 -3.57
C ASN A 35 -23.07 15.50 -3.27
N LEU A 36 -22.49 15.79 -2.11
CA LEU A 36 -22.06 17.13 -1.73
C LEU A 36 -20.89 17.63 -2.61
N ASP A 37 -19.98 16.74 -3.01
CA ASP A 37 -18.94 17.05 -3.98
C ASP A 37 -19.52 17.27 -5.38
N GLY A 38 -20.42 16.41 -5.84
CA GLY A 38 -21.14 16.48 -7.11
C GLY A 38 -20.29 16.22 -8.36
N THR A 39 -18.96 16.07 -8.22
CA THR A 39 -18.06 15.84 -9.36
C THR A 39 -17.62 14.37 -9.46
N ARG A 40 -17.38 13.90 -10.69
CA ARG A 40 -16.89 12.54 -10.92
C ARG A 40 -15.52 12.32 -10.24
N GLN A 41 -14.61 13.29 -10.35
CA GLN A 41 -13.23 13.21 -9.88
C GLN A 41 -13.04 13.72 -8.43
N LYS A 42 -14.13 14.04 -7.73
CA LYS A 42 -14.07 14.57 -6.35
C LYS A 42 -13.23 15.85 -6.23
N THR A 43 -13.38 16.74 -7.22
CA THR A 43 -12.56 17.97 -7.33
C THR A 43 -13.13 19.18 -6.59
N SER A 44 -14.41 19.15 -6.20
CA SER A 44 -15.08 20.27 -5.49
C SER A 44 -14.69 20.34 -4.02
N LEU A 45 -14.76 19.22 -3.31
CA LEU A 45 -14.35 19.10 -1.89
C LEU A 45 -12.92 18.60 -1.73
N GLY A 46 -12.45 17.82 -2.70
CA GLY A 46 -11.20 17.10 -2.67
C GLY A 46 -11.34 15.70 -2.08
N ALA A 47 -10.76 14.69 -2.76
CA ALA A 47 -10.81 13.29 -2.33
C ALA A 47 -10.22 13.09 -0.93
N ASN A 48 -9.19 13.86 -0.56
CA ASN A 48 -8.57 13.82 0.76
C ASN A 48 -9.54 14.23 1.89
N ALA A 49 -10.32 15.29 1.70
CA ALA A 49 -11.30 15.73 2.70
C ALA A 49 -12.44 14.71 2.84
N ILE A 50 -12.97 14.21 1.72
CA ILE A 50 -14.04 13.19 1.67
C ILE A 50 -13.58 11.91 2.38
N LEU A 51 -12.41 11.38 2.01
CA LEU A 51 -11.88 10.14 2.57
C LEU A 51 -11.58 10.28 4.07
N ALA A 52 -11.00 11.40 4.49
CA ALA A 52 -10.70 11.65 5.90
C ALA A 52 -11.97 11.59 6.77
N VAL A 53 -13.06 12.21 6.33
CA VAL A 53 -14.34 12.23 7.06
C VAL A 53 -15.02 10.85 7.02
N SER A 54 -15.04 10.17 5.88
CA SER A 54 -15.58 8.81 5.73
C SER A 54 -14.88 7.82 6.69
N MET A 55 -13.55 7.85 6.71
CA MET A 55 -12.74 7.02 7.61
C MET A 55 -12.97 7.36 9.08
N ALA A 56 -13.05 8.64 9.43
CA ALA A 56 -13.30 9.09 10.80
C ALA A 56 -14.67 8.59 11.30
N ALA A 57 -15.70 8.69 10.46
CA ALA A 57 -17.03 8.19 10.76
C ALA A 57 -17.03 6.67 11.02
N LYS A 58 -16.37 5.91 10.15
CA LYS A 58 -16.26 4.45 10.31
C LYS A 58 -15.51 4.06 11.59
N LYS A 59 -14.40 4.75 11.89
CA LYS A 59 -13.65 4.54 13.13
C LYS A 59 -14.48 4.86 14.37
N LEU A 60 -15.22 5.95 14.34
CA LEU A 60 -16.12 6.32 15.45
C LEU A 60 -17.21 5.29 15.64
N SER A 61 -17.86 4.83 14.57
CA SER A 61 -18.85 3.75 14.61
C SER A 61 -18.30 2.48 15.25
N ALA A 62 -17.09 2.06 14.87
CA ALA A 62 -16.42 0.90 15.46
C ALA A 62 -16.15 1.09 16.95
N LYS A 63 -15.68 2.29 17.34
CA LYS A 63 -15.41 2.64 18.75
C LYS A 63 -16.67 2.61 19.61
N ILE A 64 -17.78 3.16 19.11
CA ILE A 64 -19.09 3.11 19.80
C ILE A 64 -19.54 1.67 19.98
N LYS A 65 -19.40 0.82 18.95
CA LYS A 65 -19.72 -0.61 19.01
C LYS A 65 -18.71 -1.43 19.84
N ARG A 66 -17.63 -0.84 20.31
CA ARG A 66 -16.53 -1.51 21.03
C ARG A 66 -15.96 -2.72 20.28
N VAL A 67 -15.83 -2.60 18.95
CA VAL A 67 -15.24 -3.63 18.10
C VAL A 67 -14.07 -3.07 17.32
N SER A 68 -13.15 -3.95 16.91
CA SER A 68 -12.04 -3.55 16.03
C SER A 68 -12.57 -3.07 14.67
N LEU A 69 -11.94 -2.06 14.08
CA LEU A 69 -12.38 -1.44 12.83
C LEU A 69 -12.58 -2.48 11.71
N TYR A 70 -11.65 -3.41 11.52
CA TYR A 70 -11.73 -4.42 10.47
C TYR A 70 -12.99 -5.30 10.59
N LYS A 71 -13.49 -5.54 11.81
CA LYS A 71 -14.74 -6.30 12.04
C LYS A 71 -15.99 -5.59 11.53
N THR A 72 -15.92 -4.27 11.31
CA THR A 72 -17.07 -3.48 10.82
C THR A 72 -17.23 -3.52 9.30
N PHE A 73 -16.28 -4.10 8.57
CA PHE A 73 -16.31 -4.20 7.10
C PHE A 73 -16.83 -5.56 6.61
N LEU A 74 -16.94 -6.54 7.47
CA LEU A 74 -17.18 -7.92 7.06
C LEU A 74 -18.60 -8.41 7.41
N VAL A 75 -19.16 -9.13 6.46
CA VAL A 75 -20.49 -9.77 6.60
C VAL A 75 -20.37 -11.14 7.27
N LYS A 76 -19.18 -11.76 7.24
CA LYS A 76 -18.91 -13.10 7.81
C LYS A 76 -17.69 -13.06 8.73
N ASN A 77 -17.69 -13.84 9.80
CA ASN A 77 -16.61 -13.92 10.80
C ASN A 77 -15.35 -14.67 10.33
N ASN A 78 -15.09 -14.77 9.05
CA ASN A 78 -13.91 -15.44 8.51
C ASN A 78 -12.87 -14.39 8.05
N TYR A 79 -11.98 -14.02 8.96
CA TYR A 79 -10.93 -13.02 8.71
C TYR A 79 -9.66 -13.71 8.24
N ARG A 80 -9.15 -13.29 7.10
CA ARG A 80 -7.82 -13.68 6.61
C ARG A 80 -6.99 -12.43 6.37
N LEU A 81 -5.76 -12.43 6.86
CA LEU A 81 -4.77 -11.45 6.43
C LEU A 81 -4.37 -11.78 4.98
N PRO A 82 -4.28 -10.79 4.09
CA PRO A 82 -3.79 -11.00 2.73
C PRO A 82 -2.31 -11.41 2.76
N TYR A 83 -1.84 -12.04 1.68
CA TYR A 83 -0.41 -12.17 1.46
C TYR A 83 0.22 -10.77 1.31
N PRO A 84 1.36 -10.50 1.97
CA PRO A 84 2.05 -9.24 1.77
C PRO A 84 2.60 -9.15 0.33
N LEU A 85 2.45 -8.01 -0.30
CA LEU A 85 3.22 -7.58 -1.46
C LEU A 85 4.36 -6.72 -0.91
N MET A 86 5.56 -7.28 -0.82
CA MET A 86 6.68 -6.60 -0.17
C MET A 86 7.61 -6.00 -1.21
N ASN A 87 7.70 -4.67 -1.23
CA ASN A 87 8.63 -3.95 -2.09
C ASN A 87 10.07 -4.18 -1.59
N ILE A 88 10.94 -4.72 -2.45
CA ILE A 88 12.31 -5.08 -2.11
C ILE A 88 13.36 -4.36 -2.96
N ILE A 89 12.98 -3.84 -4.14
CA ILE A 89 13.78 -2.92 -4.95
C ILE A 89 12.88 -1.76 -5.39
N ASN A 90 13.33 -0.54 -5.14
CA ASN A 90 12.70 0.69 -5.59
C ASN A 90 13.33 1.20 -6.88
N GLY A 91 12.49 1.80 -7.73
CA GLY A 91 12.89 2.59 -8.89
C GLY A 91 11.88 3.71 -9.13
N GLY A 92 11.77 4.20 -10.36
CA GLY A 92 10.85 5.26 -10.74
C GLY A 92 10.92 6.47 -9.80
N ALA A 93 9.76 6.96 -9.36
CA ALA A 93 9.67 8.10 -8.45
C ALA A 93 10.19 7.80 -7.02
N HIS A 94 10.31 6.51 -6.63
CA HIS A 94 10.74 6.11 -5.28
C HIS A 94 12.26 6.02 -5.11
N ALA A 95 13.05 6.10 -6.20
CA ALA A 95 14.51 6.05 -6.13
C ALA A 95 15.18 6.67 -7.37
N ASN A 96 16.20 7.49 -7.15
CA ASN A 96 17.00 8.06 -8.23
C ASN A 96 18.13 7.10 -8.65
N ASN A 97 17.78 5.99 -9.29
CA ASN A 97 18.71 4.92 -9.65
C ASN A 97 18.60 4.45 -11.12
N GLY A 98 17.86 5.18 -11.96
CA GLY A 98 17.71 4.89 -13.39
C GLY A 98 16.76 3.75 -13.74
N LEU A 99 16.16 3.05 -12.76
CA LEU A 99 15.10 2.09 -13.02
C LEU A 99 13.79 2.82 -13.30
N ARG A 100 13.03 2.34 -14.31
CA ARG A 100 11.73 2.94 -14.68
C ARG A 100 10.55 2.37 -13.87
N ILE A 101 10.59 1.07 -13.59
CA ILE A 101 9.56 0.41 -12.76
C ILE A 101 9.73 0.88 -11.31
N GLN A 102 8.64 1.33 -10.69
CA GLN A 102 8.66 1.97 -9.38
C GLN A 102 8.90 0.96 -8.25
N GLU A 103 8.25 -0.23 -8.32
CA GLU A 103 8.35 -1.23 -7.27
C GLU A 103 8.55 -2.63 -7.83
N PHE A 104 9.56 -3.31 -7.32
CA PHE A 104 9.79 -4.73 -7.53
C PHE A 104 9.48 -5.44 -6.23
N MET A 105 8.35 -6.13 -6.22
CA MET A 105 7.79 -6.77 -5.02
C MET A 105 7.91 -8.27 -5.07
N ILE A 106 7.84 -8.90 -3.89
CA ILE A 106 7.65 -10.34 -3.73
C ILE A 106 6.35 -10.64 -2.98
N ARG A 107 5.72 -11.76 -3.34
CA ARG A 107 4.56 -12.33 -2.67
C ARG A 107 4.86 -13.78 -2.27
N PRO A 108 4.85 -14.11 -0.96
CA PRO A 108 5.21 -15.45 -0.46
C PRO A 108 4.03 -16.43 -0.54
N ASP A 109 3.77 -17.01 -1.72
CA ASP A 109 2.59 -17.83 -2.02
C ASP A 109 2.53 -19.14 -1.22
N LYS A 110 3.69 -19.67 -0.82
CA LYS A 110 3.79 -20.93 -0.04
C LYS A 110 3.41 -20.75 1.43
N ALA A 111 3.34 -19.53 1.92
CA ALA A 111 3.14 -19.27 3.33
C ALA A 111 1.78 -19.77 3.82
N LYS A 112 1.74 -20.47 4.95
CA LYS A 112 0.52 -20.96 5.59
C LYS A 112 -0.05 -19.98 6.62
N SER A 113 0.72 -18.97 7.01
CA SER A 113 0.34 -17.92 7.94
C SER A 113 1.01 -16.59 7.57
N PHE A 114 0.47 -15.48 8.09
CA PHE A 114 1.08 -14.17 7.89
C PHE A 114 2.50 -14.09 8.49
N SER A 115 2.72 -14.69 9.66
CA SER A 115 4.05 -14.74 10.28
C SER A 115 5.05 -15.52 9.43
N GLU A 116 4.63 -16.63 8.81
CA GLU A 116 5.47 -17.37 7.87
C GLU A 116 5.73 -16.56 6.61
N ALA A 117 4.73 -15.85 6.10
CA ALA A 117 4.89 -14.94 4.96
C ALA A 117 5.96 -13.89 5.23
N MET A 118 5.92 -13.23 6.40
CA MET A 118 6.93 -12.25 6.79
C MET A 118 8.33 -12.86 6.93
N ARG A 119 8.43 -14.07 7.48
CA ARG A 119 9.70 -14.81 7.57
C ARG A 119 10.28 -15.13 6.18
N ILE A 120 9.45 -15.56 5.23
CA ILE A 120 9.89 -15.83 3.86
C ILE A 120 10.39 -14.53 3.22
N CYS A 121 9.65 -13.44 3.32
CA CYS A 121 10.06 -12.13 2.81
C CYS A 121 11.40 -11.69 3.40
N PHE A 122 11.57 -11.81 4.73
CA PHE A 122 12.83 -11.47 5.40
C PHE A 122 14.02 -12.26 4.84
N VAL A 123 13.87 -13.59 4.67
CA VAL A 123 14.96 -14.45 4.14
C VAL A 123 15.32 -14.05 2.70
N VAL A 124 14.33 -13.72 1.86
CA VAL A 124 14.60 -13.27 0.49
C VAL A 124 15.29 -11.91 0.47
N ILE A 125 14.83 -10.95 1.29
CA ILE A 125 15.43 -9.62 1.40
C ILE A 125 16.88 -9.70 1.89
N ASP A 126 17.18 -10.53 2.90
CA ASP A 126 18.54 -10.73 3.41
C ASP A 126 19.47 -11.31 2.33
N ASN A 127 18.99 -12.28 1.57
CA ASN A 127 19.76 -12.83 0.43
C ASN A 127 19.91 -11.82 -0.71
N LEU A 128 18.91 -11.00 -0.99
CA LEU A 128 19.02 -9.90 -1.95
C LEU A 128 20.08 -8.90 -1.51
N ARG A 129 20.09 -8.49 -0.25
CA ARG A 129 21.12 -7.61 0.32
C ARG A 129 22.52 -8.16 0.11
N LYS A 130 22.73 -9.45 0.42
CA LYS A 130 24.02 -10.13 0.23
C LYS A 130 24.45 -10.15 -1.25
N LEU A 131 23.51 -10.32 -2.18
CA LEU A 131 23.78 -10.28 -3.62
C LEU A 131 24.17 -8.87 -4.10
N ILE A 132 23.47 -7.84 -3.64
CA ILE A 132 23.75 -6.43 -3.92
C ILE A 132 25.16 -6.08 -3.44
N ILE A 133 25.51 -6.42 -2.20
CA ILE A 133 26.85 -6.20 -1.64
C ILE A 133 27.92 -6.93 -2.46
N LYS A 134 27.69 -8.22 -2.81
CA LYS A 134 28.63 -9.01 -3.63
C LYS A 134 28.91 -8.37 -5.00
N LYS A 135 27.96 -7.61 -5.54
CA LYS A 135 28.11 -6.87 -6.79
C LYS A 135 28.73 -5.49 -6.62
N GLY A 136 29.12 -5.10 -5.41
CA GLY A 136 29.67 -3.76 -5.11
C GLY A 136 28.63 -2.64 -5.19
N LEU A 137 27.33 -2.98 -5.15
CA LEU A 137 26.26 -2.00 -5.25
C LEU A 137 25.81 -1.51 -3.87
N SER A 138 25.20 -0.33 -3.83
CA SER A 138 24.65 0.27 -2.59
C SER A 138 23.45 -0.51 -2.09
N THR A 139 23.36 -0.68 -0.77
CA THR A 139 22.18 -1.20 -0.05
C THR A 139 21.36 -0.08 0.60
N SER A 140 21.54 1.17 0.18
CA SER A 140 20.64 2.26 0.58
C SER A 140 19.24 1.95 0.14
N VAL A 141 18.27 2.40 0.94
CA VAL A 141 16.84 2.16 0.71
C VAL A 141 16.17 3.39 0.08
N GLY A 142 15.15 3.14 -0.72
CA GLY A 142 14.25 4.18 -1.21
C GLY A 142 13.13 4.51 -0.23
N ASP A 143 12.17 5.31 -0.67
CA ASP A 143 11.10 5.88 0.16
C ASP A 143 10.22 4.81 0.84
N GLU A 144 10.10 3.63 0.26
CA GLU A 144 9.27 2.53 0.78
C GLU A 144 10.08 1.37 1.39
N GLY A 145 11.37 1.57 1.68
CA GLY A 145 12.19 0.62 2.39
C GLY A 145 12.81 -0.49 1.54
N GLY A 146 12.47 -0.62 0.24
CA GLY A 146 13.20 -1.47 -0.71
C GLY A 146 14.57 -0.89 -1.03
N PHE A 147 15.53 -1.74 -1.43
CA PHE A 147 16.86 -1.28 -1.85
C PHE A 147 16.79 -0.42 -3.11
N ALA A 148 17.68 0.55 -3.21
CA ALA A 148 17.78 1.47 -4.35
C ALA A 148 19.16 1.41 -5.02
N PRO A 149 19.65 0.22 -5.45
CA PRO A 149 20.95 0.10 -6.10
C PRO A 149 20.93 0.72 -7.49
N MET A 150 22.07 1.26 -7.92
CA MET A 150 22.29 1.70 -9.31
C MET A 150 22.39 0.47 -10.22
N ILE A 151 21.29 0.13 -10.88
CA ILE A 151 21.17 -1.02 -11.80
C ILE A 151 20.83 -0.48 -13.20
N SER A 152 21.47 -1.01 -14.23
CA SER A 152 21.39 -0.46 -15.58
C SER A 152 20.10 -0.78 -16.33
N SER A 153 19.25 -1.71 -15.84
CA SER A 153 17.94 -2.01 -16.46
C SER A 153 16.99 -2.71 -15.50
N ASN A 154 15.68 -2.66 -15.83
CA ASN A 154 14.64 -3.36 -15.08
C ASN A 154 14.84 -4.89 -15.12
N GLU A 155 15.31 -5.45 -16.23
CA GLU A 155 15.58 -6.87 -16.39
C GLU A 155 16.65 -7.35 -15.39
N LYS A 156 17.73 -6.57 -15.24
CA LYS A 156 18.79 -6.88 -14.26
C LYS A 156 18.31 -6.78 -12.82
N ALA A 157 17.36 -5.89 -12.54
CA ALA A 157 16.71 -5.84 -11.23
C ALA A 157 15.87 -7.11 -11.00
N LEU A 158 15.10 -7.54 -12.00
CA LEU A 158 14.33 -8.81 -11.95
C LEU A 158 15.25 -10.02 -11.76
N ASP A 159 16.36 -10.08 -12.48
CA ASP A 159 17.36 -11.15 -12.33
C ASP A 159 17.90 -11.24 -10.90
N LEU A 160 18.15 -10.09 -10.27
CA LEU A 160 18.56 -10.06 -8.85
C LEU A 160 17.49 -10.58 -7.92
N VAL A 161 16.23 -10.23 -8.16
CA VAL A 161 15.09 -10.73 -7.36
C VAL A 161 14.96 -12.24 -7.53
N VAL A 162 15.00 -12.76 -8.76
CA VAL A 162 14.96 -14.20 -9.04
C VAL A 162 16.12 -14.93 -8.35
N ALA A 163 17.34 -14.39 -8.48
CA ALA A 163 18.52 -14.96 -7.83
C ALA A 163 18.38 -14.97 -6.29
N ALA A 164 17.80 -13.93 -5.70
CA ALA A 164 17.56 -13.85 -4.26
C ALA A 164 16.53 -14.90 -3.79
N ILE A 165 15.43 -15.07 -4.54
CA ILE A 165 14.41 -16.10 -4.26
C ILE A 165 15.04 -17.49 -4.29
N ASN A 166 15.78 -17.82 -5.36
CA ASN A 166 16.40 -19.11 -5.53
C ASN A 166 17.48 -19.39 -4.46
N LYS A 167 18.31 -18.38 -4.15
CA LYS A 167 19.32 -18.48 -3.08
C LYS A 167 18.71 -18.66 -1.70
N SER A 168 17.47 -18.25 -1.52
CA SER A 168 16.70 -18.44 -0.28
C SER A 168 16.08 -19.84 -0.15
N GLY A 169 16.28 -20.72 -1.13
CA GLY A 169 15.73 -22.07 -1.16
C GLY A 169 14.26 -22.13 -1.61
N PHE A 170 13.74 -21.03 -2.18
CA PHE A 170 12.37 -20.97 -2.72
C PHE A 170 12.37 -21.02 -4.24
N LYS A 171 11.28 -21.54 -4.82
CA LYS A 171 11.05 -21.58 -6.26
C LYS A 171 10.26 -20.36 -6.70
N ASN A 172 10.85 -19.56 -7.61
CA ASN A 172 10.15 -18.43 -8.23
C ASN A 172 8.91 -18.90 -8.99
N GLY A 173 7.80 -18.17 -8.84
CA GLY A 173 6.50 -18.47 -9.46
C GLY A 173 5.73 -19.63 -8.82
N LYS A 174 6.31 -20.30 -7.81
CA LYS A 174 5.64 -21.39 -7.08
C LYS A 174 5.57 -21.13 -5.58
N ASP A 175 6.71 -20.86 -4.95
CA ASP A 175 6.80 -20.61 -3.51
C ASP A 175 6.75 -19.11 -3.21
N VAL A 176 7.33 -18.31 -4.10
CA VAL A 176 7.37 -16.85 -4.06
C VAL A 176 7.17 -16.31 -5.47
N SER A 177 6.18 -15.46 -5.67
CA SER A 177 5.94 -14.75 -6.92
C SER A 177 6.55 -13.36 -6.90
N ILE A 178 6.94 -12.88 -8.09
CA ILE A 178 7.33 -11.49 -8.31
C ILE A 178 6.09 -10.69 -8.69
N CYS A 179 5.94 -9.50 -8.11
CA CYS A 179 4.90 -8.56 -8.43
C CYS A 179 5.55 -7.21 -8.76
N LEU A 180 4.93 -6.43 -9.63
CA LEU A 180 5.44 -5.14 -10.06
C LEU A 180 4.36 -4.06 -9.87
N ASP A 181 4.77 -2.90 -9.38
CA ASP A 181 4.05 -1.65 -9.62
C ASP A 181 4.87 -0.82 -10.61
N VAL A 182 4.33 -0.71 -11.82
CA VAL A 182 4.99 0.02 -12.91
C VAL A 182 4.85 1.52 -12.73
N ALA A 183 3.78 1.97 -12.06
CA ALA A 183 3.39 3.39 -11.95
C ALA A 183 3.37 4.09 -13.32
N ALA A 184 2.60 3.53 -14.27
CA ALA A 184 2.62 3.91 -15.68
C ALA A 184 2.33 5.41 -15.95
N ASN A 185 1.70 6.10 -15.00
CA ASN A 185 1.48 7.55 -15.09
C ASN A 185 2.73 8.40 -14.85
N GLU A 186 3.81 7.78 -14.35
CA GLU A 186 5.09 8.43 -14.06
C GLU A 186 6.15 8.15 -15.16
N LEU A 187 5.79 7.37 -16.20
CA LEU A 187 6.68 7.00 -17.32
C LEU A 187 6.70 8.07 -18.41
#